data_2f55fa6c117d708630f7cdfa1aa6b452
#
_entry.id   2f55fa6c117d708630f7cdfa1aa6b452
#
_cell.length_a   1.000
_cell.length_b   1.000
_cell.length_c   1.000
_cell.angle_alpha   90.00
_cell.angle_beta   90.00
_cell.angle_gamma   90.00
#
_symmetry.space_group_name_H-M   'P 1'
#
loop_
_entity.id
_entity.type
_entity.pdbx_description
1 polymer ?
#
loop_
_entity_poly.entity_id
_entity_poly.type
_entity_poly.pdbx_seq_one_letter_code
_entity_poly.pdbx_strand_id
1 'polypeptide(L)'
;MKTTPFCPVCSTVVGKLMGNQPEGSMKVSYYRQRNLAGYKRTGTIIIDYAFRDGIQGSEHPNPGKPYTGTTRKAYLPYNADGIKVLRLLKQAFEQKLTFTIGTSSTSGYSDTVTWNDIHHKTNTHGGLSMHGYPDPGYLKRVTEELAAKGIK
;
A
#
# COMPACT_ATOMS: atom_id res chain seq x y z
N MET A 1 24.29 6.86 -8.16
CA MET A 1 24.23 6.80 -7.51
C MET A 1 24.06 6.74 -7.38
N LYS A 2 24.04 7.00 -7.96
CA LYS A 2 23.84 7.10 -7.55
C LYS A 2 24.03 7.44 -6.97
N THR A 3 24.22 7.85 -7.29
CA THR A 3 24.25 8.22 -6.41
C THR A 3 24.28 8.74 -5.67
N THR A 4 24.47 9.17 -5.89
CA THR A 4 24.35 9.65 -4.95
C THR A 4 24.30 10.16 -4.32
N PRO A 5 24.56 10.46 -4.40
CA PRO A 5 24.32 11.05 -3.59
C PRO A 5 24.49 11.57 -3.06
N PHE A 6 24.59 11.96 -3.10
CA PHE A 6 24.68 12.53 -2.27
C PHE A 6 24.90 12.82 -1.72
N CYS A 7 25.27 13.16 -2.30
CA CYS A 7 25.37 13.45 -1.48
C CYS A 7 25.69 13.95 -0.99
N PRO A 8 26.08 14.13 -1.34
CA PRO A 8 26.16 14.37 -0.66
C PRO A 8 26.05 14.77 -0.27
N VAL A 9 26.09 14.88 -0.71
CA VAL A 9 25.78 14.82 -0.21
C VAL A 9 25.13 14.77 -0.20
N CYS A 10 24.97 14.75 -0.73
CA CYS A 10 24.25 14.27 -0.59
C CYS A 10 23.60 14.11 -0.60
N SER A 11 23.33 13.94 -1.19
CA SER A 11 22.69 13.49 -1.10
C SER A 11 22.19 13.11 -0.90
N THR A 12 22.01 12.80 -1.34
CA THR A 12 21.65 12.28 -1.00
C THR A 12 21.16 11.81 -0.44
N VAL A 13 21.36 11.50 -0.82
CA VAL A 13 20.98 10.82 -0.33
C VAL A 13 20.60 10.31 0.54
N VAL A 14 20.57 10.39 0.61
CA VAL A 14 20.17 9.80 1.71
C VAL A 14 19.08 8.85 1.72
N GLY A 15 19.18 7.82 2.24
CA GLY A 15 18.43 6.68 2.31
C GLY A 15 16.96 6.70 2.47
N LYS A 16 16.20 6.91 1.44
CA LYS A 16 14.82 6.46 1.42
C LYS A 16 14.83 4.95 1.35
N LEU A 17 14.06 4.31 2.23
CA LEU A 17 13.85 2.87 2.15
C LEU A 17 13.11 2.55 0.86
N MET A 18 13.66 1.63 0.07
CA MET A 18 13.03 1.16 -1.16
C MET A 18 12.73 -0.32 -1.04
N GLY A 19 11.52 -0.72 -1.40
CA GLY A 19 11.12 -2.12 -1.42
C GLY A 19 11.31 -2.75 -2.79
N ASN A 20 10.78 -3.96 -2.94
CA ASN A 20 10.90 -4.75 -4.17
C ASN A 20 9.56 -4.89 -4.91
N GLN A 21 8.64 -3.96 -4.70
CA GLN A 21 7.36 -3.98 -5.36
C GLN A 21 7.52 -3.95 -6.88
N PRO A 22 6.85 -4.85 -7.61
CA PRO A 22 6.89 -4.80 -9.07
C PRO A 22 6.14 -3.58 -9.60
N GLU A 23 6.30 -3.33 -10.89
CA GLU A 23 5.65 -2.20 -11.52
C GLU A 23 4.13 -2.34 -11.52
N GLY A 24 3.43 -1.28 -11.15
CA GLY A 24 1.97 -1.29 -11.09
C GLY A 24 1.41 0.12 -10.99
N SER A 25 0.11 0.21 -10.79
CA SER A 25 -0.58 1.50 -10.71
C SER A 25 -1.41 1.62 -9.43
N MET A 26 -1.57 2.86 -8.99
CA MET A 26 -2.40 3.23 -7.85
C MET A 26 -3.32 4.35 -8.31
N LYS A 27 -4.62 4.07 -8.33
CA LYS A 27 -5.63 5.04 -8.75
C LYS A 27 -6.52 5.38 -7.58
N VAL A 28 -6.77 6.67 -7.35
CA VAL A 28 -7.56 7.15 -6.22
C VAL A 28 -8.84 7.80 -6.71
N SER A 29 -9.95 7.45 -6.08
CA SER A 29 -11.27 8.02 -6.36
C SER A 29 -11.91 8.49 -5.05
N TYR A 30 -12.78 9.51 -5.15
CA TYR A 30 -13.41 10.13 -3.99
C TYR A 30 -14.93 10.08 -4.16
N TYR A 31 -15.63 9.56 -3.13
CA TYR A 31 -17.08 9.43 -3.14
C TYR A 31 -17.66 10.06 -1.88
N ARG A 32 -18.27 11.23 -2.01
CA ARG A 32 -18.82 11.96 -0.85
C ARG A 32 -20.07 11.34 -0.29
N GLN A 33 -20.81 10.58 -1.09
CA GLN A 33 -22.09 10.02 -0.69
C GLN A 33 -22.03 8.57 -0.25
N ARG A 34 -20.83 7.99 -0.21
CA ARG A 34 -20.62 6.63 0.29
C ARG A 34 -19.87 6.72 1.60
N ASN A 35 -20.43 6.13 2.64
CA ASN A 35 -19.82 6.16 3.96
C ASN A 35 -19.33 4.78 4.37
N LEU A 36 -18.18 4.75 5.03
CA LEU A 36 -17.69 3.54 5.68
C LEU A 36 -18.46 3.33 6.99
N ALA A 37 -18.57 2.08 7.40
CA ALA A 37 -19.17 1.77 8.70
C ALA A 37 -18.39 2.50 9.80
N GLY A 38 -19.11 3.20 10.67
CA GLY A 38 -18.51 4.00 11.72
C GLY A 38 -18.17 5.45 11.34
N TYR A 39 -18.35 5.82 10.06
CA TYR A 39 -18.05 7.16 9.57
C TYR A 39 -19.26 7.74 8.85
N LYS A 40 -20.05 8.51 9.57
CA LYS A 40 -21.25 9.15 9.00
C LYS A 40 -20.90 10.47 8.32
N ARG A 41 -21.49 10.71 7.15
CA ARG A 41 -21.37 11.98 6.41
C ARG A 41 -19.93 12.35 6.07
N THR A 42 -19.05 11.37 6.00
CA THR A 42 -17.65 11.59 5.77
C THR A 42 -17.28 11.39 4.30
N GLY A 43 -17.94 10.44 3.66
CA GLY A 43 -17.52 9.99 2.33
C GLY A 43 -16.41 8.96 2.41
N THR A 44 -16.00 8.48 1.25
CA THR A 44 -15.04 7.39 1.14
C THR A 44 -14.00 7.70 0.08
N ILE A 45 -12.75 7.42 0.40
CA ILE A 45 -11.65 7.40 -0.57
C ILE A 45 -11.48 5.94 -0.98
N ILE A 46 -11.47 5.68 -2.28
CA ILE A 46 -11.23 4.34 -2.82
C ILE A 46 -9.89 4.33 -3.54
N ILE A 47 -9.04 3.38 -3.18
CA ILE A 47 -7.72 3.20 -3.80
C ILE A 47 -7.77 1.90 -4.59
N ASP A 48 -7.50 1.99 -5.89
CA ASP A 48 -7.41 0.83 -6.77
C ASP A 48 -5.96 0.58 -7.12
N TYR A 49 -5.43 -0.56 -6.69
CA TYR A 49 -4.09 -1.02 -7.05
C TYR A 49 -4.19 -2.07 -8.15
N ALA A 50 -3.32 -2.00 -9.15
CA ALA A 50 -3.30 -2.96 -10.24
C ALA A 50 -1.87 -3.30 -10.63
N PHE A 51 -1.61 -4.58 -10.79
CA PHE A 51 -0.31 -5.13 -11.20
C PHE A 51 -0.53 -6.17 -12.29
N ARG A 52 0.25 -6.08 -13.36
CA ARG A 52 0.23 -7.09 -14.42
C ARG A 52 1.14 -8.26 -14.07
N ASP A 53 0.93 -9.39 -14.74
CA ASP A 53 1.86 -10.51 -14.67
C ASP A 53 3.21 -10.09 -15.25
N GLY A 54 4.28 -10.67 -14.77
CA GLY A 54 5.62 -10.35 -15.25
C GLY A 54 6.63 -11.41 -14.89
N ILE A 55 7.90 -11.06 -15.03
CA ILE A 55 9.03 -11.93 -14.69
C ILE A 55 9.80 -11.31 -13.53
N GLN A 56 10.12 -12.10 -12.54
CA GLN A 56 10.84 -11.63 -11.37
C GLN A 56 12.26 -11.19 -11.73
N GLY A 57 12.65 -10.04 -11.17
CA GLY A 57 13.98 -9.49 -11.31
C GLY A 57 14.89 -9.94 -10.19
N SER A 58 16.11 -9.39 -10.19
CA SER A 58 17.12 -9.76 -9.19
C SER A 58 16.74 -9.42 -7.76
N GLU A 59 15.84 -8.44 -7.58
CA GLU A 59 15.38 -8.00 -6.26
C GLU A 59 14.24 -8.86 -5.71
N HIS A 60 13.72 -9.80 -6.49
CA HIS A 60 12.59 -10.64 -6.12
C HIS A 60 13.04 -12.01 -5.62
N PRO A 61 12.14 -12.76 -4.91
CA PRO A 61 12.53 -14.03 -4.29
C PRO A 61 13.02 -15.11 -5.26
N ASN A 62 12.44 -15.16 -6.46
CA ASN A 62 12.78 -16.19 -7.45
C ASN A 62 13.09 -15.57 -8.81
N PRO A 63 14.27 -14.91 -8.95
CA PRO A 63 14.62 -14.23 -10.20
C PRO A 63 14.50 -15.12 -11.42
N GLY A 64 13.93 -14.56 -12.48
CA GLY A 64 13.73 -15.29 -13.74
C GLY A 64 12.44 -16.09 -13.81
N LYS A 65 11.75 -16.30 -12.70
CA LYS A 65 10.46 -16.99 -12.72
C LYS A 65 9.31 -16.03 -12.98
N PRO A 66 8.26 -16.46 -13.68
CA PRO A 66 7.07 -15.64 -13.84
C PRO A 66 6.39 -15.37 -12.50
N TYR A 67 5.74 -14.21 -12.38
CA TYR A 67 4.86 -13.93 -11.26
C TYR A 67 3.48 -13.53 -11.77
N THR A 68 2.47 -13.76 -10.93
CA THR A 68 1.09 -13.39 -11.23
C THR A 68 0.83 -12.02 -10.63
N GLY A 69 0.23 -11.13 -11.43
CA GLY A 69 -0.22 -9.82 -10.97
C GLY A 69 -1.50 -9.94 -10.14
N THR A 70 -2.01 -8.78 -9.70
CA THR A 70 -3.24 -8.75 -8.93
C THR A 70 -3.89 -7.37 -9.03
N THR A 71 -5.15 -7.31 -8.65
CA THR A 71 -5.85 -6.05 -8.40
C THR A 71 -6.39 -6.08 -6.98
N ARG A 72 -6.30 -4.93 -6.31
CA ARG A 72 -6.82 -4.80 -4.94
C ARG A 72 -7.45 -3.44 -4.77
N LYS A 73 -8.50 -3.40 -3.96
CA LYS A 73 -9.21 -2.17 -3.65
C LYS A 73 -9.14 -1.94 -2.15
N ALA A 74 -8.81 -0.71 -1.76
CA ALA A 74 -8.74 -0.33 -0.36
C ALA A 74 -9.57 0.93 -0.11
N TYR A 75 -9.98 1.13 1.13
CA TYR A 75 -10.90 2.19 1.50
C TYR A 75 -10.37 3.00 2.68
N LEU A 76 -10.55 4.31 2.60
CA LEU A 76 -10.24 5.23 3.70
C LEU A 76 -11.42 6.18 3.89
N PRO A 77 -11.65 6.68 5.12
CA PRO A 77 -12.65 7.72 5.32
C PRO A 77 -12.18 9.02 4.64
N TYR A 78 -13.10 9.71 4.00
CA TYR A 78 -12.79 10.97 3.32
C TYR A 78 -12.88 12.13 4.32
N ASN A 79 -11.93 12.16 5.24
CA ASN A 79 -11.78 13.21 6.26
C ASN A 79 -10.31 13.58 6.37
N ALA A 80 -9.97 14.50 7.26
CA ALA A 80 -8.61 14.98 7.40
C ALA A 80 -7.61 13.86 7.70
N ASP A 81 -7.98 12.94 8.59
CA ASP A 81 -7.11 11.82 8.96
C ASP A 81 -6.96 10.82 7.83
N GLY A 82 -8.04 10.52 7.12
CA GLY A 82 -7.99 9.63 5.96
C GLY A 82 -7.15 10.20 4.83
N ILE A 83 -7.26 11.50 4.57
CA ILE A 83 -6.48 12.18 3.54
C ILE A 83 -4.99 12.14 3.91
N LYS A 84 -4.67 12.33 5.20
CA LYS A 84 -3.29 12.25 5.67
C LYS A 84 -2.71 10.86 5.45
N VAL A 85 -3.45 9.82 5.79
CA VAL A 85 -3.03 8.43 5.56
C VAL A 85 -2.87 8.16 4.06
N LEU A 86 -3.80 8.65 3.23
CA LEU A 86 -3.69 8.50 1.77
C LEU A 86 -2.37 9.07 1.25
N ARG A 87 -1.98 10.24 1.71
CA ARG A 87 -0.71 10.86 1.30
C ARG A 87 0.47 9.97 1.64
N LEU A 88 0.46 9.39 2.84
CA LEU A 88 1.52 8.47 3.28
C LEU A 88 1.51 7.18 2.45
N LEU A 89 0.33 6.67 2.11
CA LEU A 89 0.22 5.47 1.27
C LEU A 89 0.72 5.72 -0.15
N LYS A 90 0.48 6.91 -0.70
CA LYS A 90 1.04 7.28 -2.01
C LYS A 90 2.57 7.26 -1.98
N GLN A 91 3.15 7.81 -0.91
CA GLN A 91 4.60 7.80 -0.75
C GLN A 91 5.13 6.37 -0.61
N ALA A 92 4.46 5.52 0.17
CA ALA A 92 4.85 4.12 0.32
C ALA A 92 4.82 3.38 -1.02
N PHE A 93 3.80 3.63 -1.83
CA PHE A 93 3.68 3.02 -3.15
C PHE A 93 4.84 3.45 -4.06
N GLU A 94 5.19 4.72 -4.07
CA GLU A 94 6.31 5.24 -4.85
C GLU A 94 7.64 4.62 -4.41
N GLN A 95 7.79 4.34 -3.12
CA GLN A 95 8.99 3.70 -2.58
C GLN A 95 8.95 2.17 -2.65
N LYS A 96 7.92 1.60 -3.31
CA LYS A 96 7.79 0.16 -3.56
C LYS A 96 7.68 -0.66 -2.28
N LEU A 97 6.99 -0.12 -1.28
CA LEU A 97 6.86 -0.74 0.04
C LEU A 97 5.50 -1.39 0.30
N THR A 98 4.50 -1.10 -0.55
CA THR A 98 3.12 -1.54 -0.31
C THR A 98 2.89 -2.99 -0.65
N PHE A 99 3.49 -3.47 -1.73
CA PHE A 99 3.36 -4.84 -2.20
C PHE A 99 4.71 -5.50 -2.36
N THR A 100 4.70 -6.81 -2.48
CA THR A 100 5.89 -7.63 -2.76
C THR A 100 5.46 -8.83 -3.59
N ILE A 101 6.41 -9.68 -3.94
CA ILE A 101 6.11 -10.97 -4.58
C ILE A 101 6.36 -12.06 -3.54
N GLY A 102 5.39 -12.92 -3.35
CA GLY A 102 5.48 -13.99 -2.36
C GLY A 102 4.29 -14.91 -2.44
N THR A 103 3.99 -15.58 -1.34
CA THR A 103 2.80 -16.41 -1.24
C THR A 103 1.65 -15.56 -0.70
N SER A 104 0.58 -15.47 -1.48
CA SER A 104 -0.58 -14.68 -1.10
C SER A 104 -1.42 -15.43 -0.06
N SER A 105 -1.69 -14.80 1.07
CA SER A 105 -2.60 -15.36 2.07
C SER A 105 -4.05 -15.34 1.59
N THR A 106 -4.36 -14.47 0.62
CA THR A 106 -5.72 -14.38 0.05
C THR A 106 -6.00 -15.51 -0.91
N SER A 107 -5.06 -15.82 -1.82
CA SER A 107 -5.26 -16.82 -2.86
C SER A 107 -4.57 -18.16 -2.59
N GLY A 108 -3.56 -18.16 -1.71
CA GLY A 108 -2.72 -19.34 -1.46
C GLY A 108 -1.67 -19.61 -2.53
N TYR A 109 -1.65 -18.81 -3.62
CA TYR A 109 -0.66 -19.00 -4.68
C TYR A 109 0.69 -18.41 -4.29
N SER A 110 1.77 -19.08 -4.73
CA SER A 110 3.14 -18.56 -4.61
C SER A 110 3.51 -17.78 -5.87
N ASP A 111 4.62 -17.02 -5.80
CA ASP A 111 5.11 -16.18 -6.91
C ASP A 111 4.01 -15.26 -7.45
N THR A 112 3.32 -14.59 -6.53
CA THR A 112 2.25 -13.64 -6.87
C THR A 112 2.47 -12.31 -6.16
N VAL A 113 1.96 -11.25 -6.76
CA VAL A 113 1.95 -9.94 -6.09
C VAL A 113 1.01 -10.02 -4.90
N THR A 114 1.49 -9.64 -3.72
CA THR A 114 0.73 -9.71 -2.49
C THR A 114 1.06 -8.52 -1.58
N TRP A 115 0.20 -8.30 -0.58
CA TRP A 115 0.44 -7.25 0.42
C TRP A 115 1.76 -7.48 1.15
N ASN A 116 2.46 -6.40 1.41
CA ASN A 116 3.61 -6.42 2.30
C ASN A 116 3.12 -6.12 3.73
N ASP A 117 3.84 -5.30 4.50
CA ASP A 117 3.55 -5.12 5.93
C ASP A 117 2.62 -3.94 6.25
N ILE A 118 2.10 -3.26 5.25
CA ILE A 118 1.21 -2.11 5.48
C ILE A 118 -0.23 -2.59 5.38
N HIS A 119 -0.95 -2.54 6.50
CA HIS A 119 -2.34 -3.01 6.54
C HIS A 119 -3.28 -2.07 5.80
N HIS A 120 -4.16 -2.65 5.00
CA HIS A 120 -5.18 -1.93 4.26
C HIS A 120 -6.57 -2.47 4.60
N LYS A 121 -7.56 -1.60 4.59
CA LYS A 121 -8.96 -2.01 4.73
C LYS A 121 -9.53 -2.26 3.34
N THR A 122 -9.88 -3.49 3.07
CA THR A 122 -10.36 -3.95 1.76
C THR A 122 -11.88 -4.12 1.71
N ASN A 123 -12.58 -3.80 2.79
CA ASN A 123 -14.03 -3.79 2.88
C ASN A 123 -14.52 -2.51 3.54
N THR A 124 -15.74 -2.11 3.17
CA THR A 124 -16.38 -0.91 3.75
C THR A 124 -17.06 -1.20 5.08
N HIS A 125 -17.26 -2.47 5.41
CA HIS A 125 -17.99 -2.92 6.60
C HIS A 125 -17.42 -4.27 7.06
N GLY A 126 -18.03 -4.84 8.09
CA GLY A 126 -17.65 -6.17 8.59
C GLY A 126 -16.60 -6.16 9.68
N GLY A 127 -16.06 -4.99 10.03
CA GLY A 127 -15.10 -4.85 11.13
C GLY A 127 -13.78 -5.56 10.87
N LEU A 128 -13.05 -5.82 11.95
CA LEU A 128 -11.71 -6.44 11.89
C LEU A 128 -11.70 -7.80 11.20
N SER A 129 -12.70 -8.63 11.45
CA SER A 129 -12.74 -9.99 10.91
C SER A 129 -12.88 -10.01 9.39
N MET A 130 -13.40 -8.95 8.79
CA MET A 130 -13.60 -8.84 7.34
C MET A 130 -12.62 -7.85 6.69
N HIS A 131 -11.57 -7.43 7.40
CA HIS A 131 -10.63 -6.40 6.94
C HIS A 131 -11.36 -5.12 6.54
N GLY A 132 -12.38 -4.76 7.30
CA GLY A 132 -13.25 -3.62 7.01
C GLY A 132 -13.43 -2.70 8.21
N TYR A 133 -14.48 -1.90 8.13
CA TYR A 133 -14.85 -0.92 9.14
C TYR A 133 -16.10 -1.39 9.88
N PRO A 134 -16.39 -0.92 11.08
CA PRO A 134 -15.60 0.07 11.81
C PRO A 134 -14.34 -0.55 12.45
N ASP A 135 -13.29 0.25 12.53
CA ASP A 135 -12.08 -0.10 13.26
C ASP A 135 -11.45 1.21 13.73
N PRO A 136 -11.84 1.69 14.93
CA PRO A 136 -11.45 3.02 15.39
C PRO A 136 -9.94 3.25 15.50
N GLY A 137 -9.16 2.19 15.70
CA GLY A 137 -7.71 2.31 15.83
C GLY A 137 -6.94 2.16 14.55
N TYR A 138 -7.60 1.92 13.42
CA TYR A 138 -6.91 1.57 12.18
C TYR A 138 -6.00 2.70 11.66
N LEU A 139 -6.52 3.92 11.56
CA LEU A 139 -5.74 5.03 10.99
C LEU A 139 -4.47 5.28 11.79
N LYS A 140 -4.56 5.17 13.12
CA LYS A 140 -3.40 5.31 13.98
C LYS A 140 -2.40 4.17 13.78
N ARG A 141 -2.89 2.93 13.72
CA ARG A 141 -2.03 1.76 13.53
C ARG A 141 -1.29 1.81 12.20
N VAL A 142 -1.98 2.12 11.10
CA VAL A 142 -1.34 2.18 9.79
C VAL A 142 -0.36 3.33 9.70
N THR A 143 -0.64 4.44 10.36
CA THR A 143 0.29 5.56 10.45
C THR A 143 1.58 5.13 11.14
N GLU A 144 1.47 4.36 12.22
CA GLU A 144 2.62 3.84 12.94
C GLU A 144 3.41 2.81 12.10
N GLU A 145 2.70 1.96 11.35
CA GLU A 145 3.34 1.01 10.43
C GLU A 145 4.15 1.75 9.35
N LEU A 146 3.57 2.80 8.80
CA LEU A 146 4.25 3.63 7.80
C LEU A 146 5.46 4.34 8.40
N ALA A 147 5.32 4.89 9.60
CA ALA A 147 6.41 5.56 10.29
C ALA A 147 7.58 4.61 10.56
N ALA A 148 7.29 3.35 10.87
CA ALA A 148 8.32 2.33 11.07
C ALA A 148 9.13 2.06 9.80
N LYS A 149 8.60 2.41 8.64
CA LYS A 149 9.28 2.30 7.34
C LYS A 149 9.86 3.65 6.88
N GLY A 150 9.86 4.65 7.74
CA GLY A 150 10.38 5.98 7.41
C GLY A 150 9.41 6.86 6.65
N ILE A 151 8.16 6.48 6.55
CA ILE A 151 7.11 7.24 5.85
C ILE A 151 6.37 8.10 6.87
N LYS A 152 6.61 9.41 6.80
CA LYS A 152 6.00 10.35 7.76
C LYS A 152 5.42 11.57 7.08
#